data_c017c50a528615cac2f68a62af89ae54
#
_entry.id   c017c50a528615cac2f68a62af89ae54
#
_cell.length_a   1.000
_cell.length_b   1.000
_cell.length_c   1.000
_cell.angle_alpha   90.00
_cell.angle_beta   90.00
_cell.angle_gamma   90.00
#
_symmetry.space_group_name_H-M   'P 1'
#
loop_
_entity.id
_entity.type
_entity.pdbx_description
1 polymer ?
#
loop_
_entity_poly.entity_id
_entity_poly.type
_entity_poly.pdbx_seq_one_letter_code
_entity_poly.pdbx_strand_id
1 'polypeptide(L)'
;MIEGPRQHIQKTMTSFIHKTFSLNTLAAACLGLAAAATHAQDVQVVKIGHAGPTSGGIAHIGKDTENGVRMAVEEFNAQNLVIGGKKIKFELAAEDDAGDPRQATAVAQKMCDAKVAGVVGHLQSGTSIPASAFYAKCGVPNITASATNPDLTKPGHPTTFRLIANDNALGAALALYAADALKVKRVAIIDDRTAYGQGVAGVFKATAQQKGIDVVAEEFTSDKATDFMAILTAIKSKKPDAIFYGGLDAQAGPMLRQMVQLGLGDVKFFGGDALCTEKLGELSAKAASLAHVTCATGGASVAKMQGGAEWKKRYDARFPGQFQIYSPYAYDAAYVLVDAMKRANSTDPKVFGPAIGKSQHKGVTANIAFGPKGELTAPAVTLYSYRDGVRTALN
;
A
#
# COMPACT_ATOMS: atom_id res chain seq x y z
N MET A 1 -62.79 67.91 -69.99
CA MET A 1 -62.16 68.83 -69.02
C MET A 1 -62.61 68.44 -67.64
N ILE A 2 -61.66 68.18 -66.74
CA ILE A 2 -61.72 68.22 -65.29
C ILE A 2 -62.05 66.86 -64.65
N GLU A 3 -61.07 66.30 -64.23
CA GLU A 3 -60.68 65.35 -63.26
C GLU A 3 -61.19 65.67 -61.82
N GLY A 4 -61.36 64.69 -61.00
CA GLY A 4 -61.50 64.79 -59.59
C GLY A 4 -61.27 63.42 -58.86
N PRO A 5 -60.82 63.36 -57.76
CA PRO A 5 -59.87 62.34 -57.28
C PRO A 5 -60.50 61.22 -56.47
N ARG A 6 -59.95 60.01 -56.63
CA ARG A 6 -60.17 58.87 -55.72
C ARG A 6 -58.81 58.34 -55.32
N GLN A 7 -58.34 58.72 -54.19
CA GLN A 7 -57.34 58.00 -53.42
C GLN A 7 -57.48 58.42 -51.94
N HIS A 8 -57.95 57.51 -51.08
CA HIS A 8 -57.60 57.40 -49.65
C HIS A 8 -58.53 56.40 -48.93
N ILE A 9 -58.32 55.13 -49.07
CA ILE A 9 -58.73 54.10 -48.08
C ILE A 9 -57.99 52.79 -48.40
N GLN A 10 -56.68 52.74 -48.10
CA GLN A 10 -56.00 51.40 -48.09
C GLN A 10 -54.62 51.45 -47.35
N LYS A 11 -54.47 52.23 -46.30
CA LYS A 11 -53.23 52.28 -45.55
C LYS A 11 -53.30 52.06 -44.03
N THR A 12 -54.41 51.53 -43.49
CA THR A 12 -54.56 51.41 -42.02
C THR A 12 -54.75 49.96 -41.52
N MET A 13 -54.66 48.92 -42.35
CA MET A 13 -54.87 47.54 -41.90
C MET A 13 -53.65 46.63 -41.86
N THR A 14 -52.49 47.07 -42.32
CA THR A 14 -51.23 46.26 -42.34
C THR A 14 -50.27 46.54 -41.20
N SER A 15 -50.55 47.53 -40.32
CA SER A 15 -49.63 47.86 -39.24
C SER A 15 -49.91 47.18 -37.88
N PHE A 16 -51.04 46.45 -37.73
CA PHE A 16 -51.39 45.83 -36.48
C PHE A 16 -50.99 44.35 -36.36
N ILE A 17 -50.73 43.68 -37.46
CA ILE A 17 -50.40 42.22 -37.48
C ILE A 17 -48.90 41.97 -37.26
N HIS A 18 -48.02 42.93 -37.53
CA HIS A 18 -46.58 42.78 -37.39
C HIS A 18 -46.02 43.05 -35.97
N LYS A 19 -46.78 43.66 -35.07
CA LYS A 19 -46.33 43.94 -33.68
C LYS A 19 -46.63 42.84 -32.67
N THR A 20 -47.60 41.96 -32.95
CA THR A 20 -47.92 40.85 -32.06
C THR A 20 -47.05 39.61 -32.29
N PHE A 21 -46.41 39.46 -33.48
CA PHE A 21 -45.53 38.31 -33.76
C PHE A 21 -44.11 38.45 -33.19
N SER A 22 -43.65 39.67 -32.91
CA SER A 22 -42.26 39.86 -32.43
C SER A 22 -42.14 39.72 -30.88
N LEU A 23 -43.19 39.83 -30.09
CA LEU A 23 -43.12 39.66 -28.64
C LEU A 23 -43.16 38.22 -28.20
N ASN A 24 -43.89 37.37 -28.92
CA ASN A 24 -43.97 35.93 -28.56
C ASN A 24 -42.72 35.14 -28.99
N THR A 25 -42.00 35.57 -30.00
CA THR A 25 -40.74 34.90 -30.41
C THR A 25 -39.57 35.25 -29.50
N LEU A 26 -39.54 36.45 -28.90
CA LEU A 26 -38.52 36.77 -27.90
C LEU A 26 -38.75 36.08 -26.53
N ALA A 27 -40.00 35.89 -26.12
CA ALA A 27 -40.33 35.17 -24.87
C ALA A 27 -40.00 33.67 -24.96
N ALA A 28 -40.20 33.04 -26.14
CA ALA A 28 -39.85 31.64 -26.38
C ALA A 28 -38.32 31.42 -26.44
N ALA A 29 -37.55 32.39 -26.97
CA ALA A 29 -36.08 32.30 -27.02
C ALA A 29 -35.45 32.50 -25.63
N CYS A 30 -36.03 33.34 -24.74
CA CYS A 30 -35.54 33.50 -23.36
C CYS A 30 -35.88 32.29 -22.47
N LEU A 31 -37.00 31.58 -22.70
CA LEU A 31 -37.29 30.34 -21.98
C LEU A 31 -36.43 29.15 -22.45
N GLY A 32 -35.99 29.14 -23.69
CA GLY A 32 -35.10 28.11 -24.26
C GLY A 32 -33.65 28.24 -23.77
N LEU A 33 -33.17 29.46 -23.47
CA LEU A 33 -31.83 29.67 -22.90
C LEU A 33 -31.74 29.42 -21.39
N ALA A 34 -32.83 29.48 -20.65
CA ALA A 34 -32.85 29.16 -19.21
C ALA A 34 -32.81 27.64 -18.91
N ALA A 35 -33.16 26.79 -19.89
CA ALA A 35 -33.13 25.34 -19.73
C ALA A 35 -31.75 24.70 -20.07
N ALA A 36 -30.80 25.46 -20.59
CA ALA A 36 -29.45 25.02 -20.91
C ALA A 36 -28.40 25.46 -19.87
N ALA A 37 -28.82 25.83 -18.65
CA ALA A 37 -27.93 25.80 -17.50
C ALA A 37 -27.62 24.34 -17.19
N THR A 38 -26.78 23.71 -18.04
CA THR A 38 -26.12 22.47 -17.67
C THR A 38 -25.48 22.74 -16.31
N HIS A 39 -25.99 22.13 -15.28
CA HIS A 39 -25.28 22.05 -14.01
C HIS A 39 -23.93 21.41 -14.34
N ALA A 40 -22.90 22.22 -14.50
CA ALA A 40 -21.53 21.77 -14.43
C ALA A 40 -21.45 21.11 -13.06
N GLN A 41 -21.53 19.78 -13.02
CA GLN A 41 -21.54 19.02 -11.78
C GLN A 41 -20.23 19.37 -11.06
N ASP A 42 -20.33 19.99 -9.91
CA ASP A 42 -19.20 20.53 -9.16
C ASP A 42 -18.18 19.41 -8.93
N VAL A 43 -17.00 19.51 -9.53
CA VAL A 43 -15.95 18.48 -9.42
C VAL A 43 -15.17 18.76 -8.15
N GLN A 44 -15.26 17.82 -7.21
CA GLN A 44 -14.48 17.89 -5.98
C GLN A 44 -13.18 17.08 -6.14
N VAL A 45 -12.04 17.74 -5.91
CA VAL A 45 -10.74 17.05 -5.81
C VAL A 45 -10.59 16.44 -4.43
N VAL A 46 -10.27 15.13 -4.40
CA VAL A 46 -10.03 14.35 -3.19
C VAL A 46 -8.61 13.77 -3.25
N LYS A 47 -7.76 14.15 -2.31
CA LYS A 47 -6.37 13.66 -2.26
C LYS A 47 -6.31 12.36 -1.47
N ILE A 48 -5.74 11.31 -2.08
CA ILE A 48 -5.32 10.09 -1.40
C ILE A 48 -3.82 10.20 -1.16
N GLY A 49 -3.41 10.12 0.10
CA GLY A 49 -2.01 10.16 0.49
C GLY A 49 -1.33 8.81 0.26
N HIS A 50 -0.07 8.83 -0.18
CA HIS A 50 0.85 7.70 -0.06
C HIS A 50 2.13 8.17 0.61
N ALA A 51 2.63 7.42 1.58
CA ALA A 51 3.88 7.69 2.25
C ALA A 51 4.72 6.42 2.34
N GLY A 52 5.98 6.51 1.91
CA GLY A 52 6.94 5.40 1.92
C GLY A 52 8.27 5.82 1.30
N PRO A 53 9.33 4.99 1.45
CA PRO A 53 10.66 5.32 0.98
C PRO A 53 10.73 5.20 -0.55
N THR A 54 10.74 6.32 -1.25
CA THR A 54 10.92 6.37 -2.71
C THR A 54 12.33 6.77 -3.12
N SER A 55 13.20 6.98 -2.13
CA SER A 55 14.65 7.16 -2.27
C SER A 55 15.43 6.17 -1.39
N GLY A 56 16.75 6.09 -1.57
CA GLY A 56 17.64 5.22 -0.79
C GLY A 56 17.61 3.75 -1.20
N GLY A 57 18.18 2.89 -0.34
CA GLY A 57 18.44 1.47 -0.64
C GLY A 57 17.19 0.61 -0.85
N ILE A 58 16.05 1.03 -0.31
CA ILE A 58 14.77 0.31 -0.39
C ILE A 58 13.73 1.03 -1.26
N ALA A 59 14.18 1.99 -2.08
CA ALA A 59 13.29 2.76 -2.96
C ALA A 59 12.46 1.85 -3.90
N HIS A 60 12.99 0.70 -4.30
CA HIS A 60 12.27 -0.25 -5.15
C HIS A 60 11.02 -0.82 -4.45
N ILE A 61 11.06 -1.03 -3.13
CA ILE A 61 9.89 -1.50 -2.36
C ILE A 61 8.87 -0.36 -2.18
N GLY A 62 9.35 0.86 -1.87
CA GLY A 62 8.47 2.03 -1.75
C GLY A 62 7.78 2.39 -3.06
N LYS A 63 8.51 2.31 -4.19
CA LYS A 63 7.93 2.53 -5.52
C LYS A 63 6.90 1.47 -5.90
N ASP A 64 7.15 0.20 -5.58
CA ASP A 64 6.14 -0.87 -5.74
C ASP A 64 4.85 -0.51 -5.02
N THR A 65 4.94 -0.08 -3.76
CA THR A 65 3.79 0.30 -2.94
C THR A 65 3.06 1.52 -3.52
N GLU A 66 3.80 2.59 -3.90
CA GLU A 66 3.25 3.78 -4.55
C GLU A 66 2.50 3.44 -5.83
N ASN A 67 3.06 2.56 -6.67
CA ASN A 67 2.47 2.15 -7.93
C ASN A 67 1.13 1.43 -7.74
N GLY A 68 0.98 0.64 -6.66
CA GLY A 68 -0.30 0.02 -6.30
C GLY A 68 -1.37 1.07 -6.04
N VAL A 69 -1.06 2.10 -5.25
CA VAL A 69 -2.00 3.21 -4.97
C VAL A 69 -2.29 4.02 -6.23
N ARG A 70 -1.28 4.31 -7.03
CA ARG A 70 -1.41 5.08 -8.29
C ARG A 70 -2.34 4.38 -9.26
N MET A 71 -2.19 3.08 -9.45
CA MET A 71 -3.06 2.28 -10.31
C MET A 71 -4.52 2.33 -9.84
N ALA A 72 -4.76 2.22 -8.53
CA ALA A 72 -6.11 2.35 -7.97
C ALA A 72 -6.71 3.75 -8.22
N VAL A 73 -5.93 4.82 -8.00
CA VAL A 73 -6.38 6.21 -8.24
C VAL A 73 -6.72 6.45 -9.72
N GLU A 74 -5.91 5.92 -10.64
CA GLU A 74 -6.18 5.99 -12.09
C GLU A 74 -7.52 5.29 -12.43
N GLU A 75 -7.78 4.11 -11.85
CA GLU A 75 -9.01 3.36 -12.06
C GLU A 75 -10.24 4.04 -11.42
N PHE A 76 -10.12 4.67 -10.26
CA PHE A 76 -11.22 5.46 -9.68
C PHE A 76 -11.63 6.62 -10.57
N ASN A 77 -10.66 7.32 -11.15
CA ASN A 77 -10.93 8.43 -12.05
C ASN A 77 -11.62 7.99 -13.35
N ALA A 78 -11.29 6.79 -13.84
CA ALA A 78 -11.96 6.20 -15.00
C ALA A 78 -13.44 5.84 -14.73
N GLN A 79 -13.82 5.58 -13.46
CA GLN A 79 -15.19 5.25 -13.05
C GLN A 79 -16.12 6.46 -12.92
N ASN A 80 -15.61 7.70 -12.98
CA ASN A 80 -16.42 8.93 -12.82
C ASN A 80 -17.31 8.92 -11.57
N LEU A 81 -16.75 8.56 -10.42
CA LEU A 81 -17.48 8.38 -9.17
C LEU A 81 -18.19 9.66 -8.70
N VAL A 82 -19.39 9.49 -8.14
CA VAL A 82 -20.15 10.55 -7.48
C VAL A 82 -20.31 10.16 -6.00
N ILE A 83 -19.86 11.03 -5.09
CA ILE A 83 -19.95 10.85 -3.64
C ILE A 83 -20.47 12.16 -3.02
N GLY A 84 -21.47 12.08 -2.16
CA GLY A 84 -22.08 13.27 -1.57
C GLY A 84 -22.70 14.21 -2.61
N GLY A 85 -23.19 13.67 -3.73
CA GLY A 85 -23.77 14.45 -4.83
C GLY A 85 -22.76 15.19 -5.72
N LYS A 86 -21.45 15.05 -5.46
CA LYS A 86 -20.38 15.69 -6.25
C LYS A 86 -19.63 14.67 -7.08
N LYS A 87 -19.25 15.05 -8.30
CA LYS A 87 -18.30 14.27 -9.12
C LYS A 87 -16.93 14.35 -8.47
N ILE A 88 -16.31 13.19 -8.24
CA ILE A 88 -15.00 13.12 -7.56
C ILE A 88 -13.88 12.94 -8.58
N LYS A 89 -12.83 13.75 -8.41
CA LYS A 89 -11.52 13.55 -9.04
C LYS A 89 -10.52 13.22 -7.94
N PHE A 90 -9.97 12.01 -7.96
CA PHE A 90 -8.94 11.61 -7.02
C PHE A 90 -7.56 12.06 -7.51
N GLU A 91 -6.74 12.55 -6.58
CA GLU A 91 -5.34 12.89 -6.82
C GLU A 91 -4.45 12.13 -5.81
N LEU A 92 -3.35 11.57 -6.30
CA LEU A 92 -2.35 10.93 -5.45
C LEU A 92 -1.40 11.99 -4.90
N ALA A 93 -1.36 12.15 -3.57
CA ALA A 93 -0.35 12.92 -2.85
C ALA A 93 0.71 11.94 -2.32
N ALA A 94 1.79 11.75 -3.09
CA ALA A 94 2.88 10.84 -2.73
C ALA A 94 4.02 11.60 -2.06
N GLU A 95 4.51 11.09 -0.92
CA GLU A 95 5.60 11.68 -0.15
C GLU A 95 6.65 10.62 0.20
N ASP A 96 7.90 11.00 0.09
CA ASP A 96 9.06 10.18 0.45
C ASP A 96 9.38 10.36 1.94
N ASP A 97 9.31 9.28 2.71
CA ASP A 97 9.75 9.25 4.12
C ASP A 97 11.19 8.74 4.28
N ALA A 98 11.86 8.39 3.16
CA ALA A 98 13.22 7.84 3.09
C ALA A 98 13.47 6.63 4.04
N GLY A 99 12.43 6.02 4.60
CA GLY A 99 12.51 5.00 5.64
C GLY A 99 13.00 5.53 6.99
N ASP A 100 13.00 6.85 7.19
CA ASP A 100 13.45 7.50 8.43
C ASP A 100 12.25 7.88 9.32
N PRO A 101 12.23 7.44 10.60
CA PRO A 101 11.11 7.71 11.50
C PRO A 101 10.83 9.21 11.74
N ARG A 102 11.86 10.08 11.73
CA ARG A 102 11.69 11.51 11.90
C ARG A 102 11.08 12.13 10.67
N GLN A 103 11.56 11.75 9.49
CA GLN A 103 10.99 12.20 8.22
C GLN A 103 9.55 11.71 8.08
N ALA A 104 9.24 10.49 8.49
CA ALA A 104 7.87 9.95 8.47
C ALA A 104 6.90 10.78 9.31
N THR A 105 7.33 11.29 10.49
CA THR A 105 6.48 12.19 11.29
C THR A 105 6.25 13.54 10.62
N ALA A 106 7.27 14.09 9.96
CA ALA A 106 7.13 15.32 9.17
C ALA A 106 6.20 15.14 7.96
N VAL A 107 6.33 14.00 7.26
CA VAL A 107 5.42 13.61 6.17
C VAL A 107 3.99 13.46 6.70
N ALA A 108 3.79 12.79 7.84
CA ALA A 108 2.46 12.65 8.42
C ALA A 108 1.82 14.01 8.76
N GLN A 109 2.59 14.94 9.33
CA GLN A 109 2.11 16.31 9.56
C GLN A 109 1.74 17.00 8.25
N LYS A 110 2.60 16.91 7.22
CA LYS A 110 2.33 17.47 5.89
C LYS A 110 1.04 16.92 5.27
N MET A 111 0.79 15.63 5.41
CA MET A 111 -0.44 14.98 4.93
C MET A 111 -1.69 15.52 5.66
N CYS A 112 -1.59 15.69 7.00
CA CYS A 112 -2.65 16.31 7.80
C CYS A 112 -2.95 17.73 7.33
N ASP A 113 -1.91 18.56 7.14
CA ASP A 113 -2.04 19.95 6.70
C ASP A 113 -2.59 20.07 5.27
N ALA A 114 -2.21 19.13 4.40
CA ALA A 114 -2.73 19.02 3.04
C ALA A 114 -4.16 18.49 2.98
N LYS A 115 -4.76 18.11 4.13
CA LYS A 115 -6.12 17.59 4.28
C LYS A 115 -6.37 16.40 3.33
N VAL A 116 -5.43 15.45 3.27
CA VAL A 116 -5.68 14.22 2.52
C VAL A 116 -6.85 13.47 3.14
N ALA A 117 -7.65 12.81 2.31
CA ALA A 117 -8.83 12.10 2.79
C ALA A 117 -8.45 10.79 3.52
N GLY A 118 -7.31 10.19 3.17
CA GLY A 118 -6.77 9.01 3.82
C GLY A 118 -5.37 8.74 3.31
N VAL A 119 -4.59 7.93 4.02
CA VAL A 119 -3.21 7.59 3.67
C VAL A 119 -3.06 6.08 3.51
N VAL A 120 -2.43 5.65 2.41
CA VAL A 120 -1.90 4.29 2.24
C VAL A 120 -0.40 4.34 2.54
N GLY A 121 0.02 3.73 3.62
CA GLY A 121 1.39 3.78 4.12
C GLY A 121 1.40 3.89 5.66
N HIS A 122 2.53 4.17 6.27
CA HIS A 122 3.90 4.10 5.74
C HIS A 122 4.34 2.67 5.45
N LEU A 123 5.52 2.49 4.83
CA LEU A 123 5.98 1.16 4.45
C LEU A 123 6.56 0.38 5.64
N GLN A 124 7.53 0.96 6.35
CA GLN A 124 8.23 0.27 7.44
C GLN A 124 7.49 0.45 8.77
N SER A 125 7.65 -0.53 9.69
CA SER A 125 7.10 -0.42 11.04
C SER A 125 7.66 0.78 11.81
N GLY A 126 8.98 1.03 11.68
CA GLY A 126 9.66 2.17 12.32
C GLY A 126 9.15 3.54 11.86
N THR A 127 8.60 3.64 10.67
CA THR A 127 7.98 4.86 10.12
C THR A 127 6.48 4.91 10.42
N SER A 128 5.78 3.77 10.28
CA SER A 128 4.33 3.68 10.49
C SER A 128 3.90 3.94 11.93
N ILE A 129 4.63 3.39 12.91
CA ILE A 129 4.28 3.52 14.33
C ILE A 129 4.22 4.99 14.76
N PRO A 130 5.28 5.80 14.62
CA PRO A 130 5.20 7.20 15.02
C PRO A 130 4.24 8.02 14.14
N ALA A 131 4.15 7.77 12.84
CA ALA A 131 3.22 8.46 11.94
C ALA A 131 1.76 8.23 12.30
N SER A 132 1.39 7.02 12.77
CA SER A 132 0.01 6.67 13.14
C SER A 132 -0.56 7.58 14.24
N ALA A 133 0.28 8.00 15.18
CA ALA A 133 -0.11 8.93 16.25
C ALA A 133 -0.46 10.33 15.70
N PHE A 134 0.24 10.80 14.67
CA PHE A 134 -0.09 12.06 13.99
C PHE A 134 -1.42 11.95 13.24
N TYR A 135 -1.62 10.87 12.47
CA TYR A 135 -2.88 10.62 11.78
C TYR A 135 -4.06 10.48 12.73
N ALA A 136 -3.88 9.82 13.88
CA ALA A 136 -4.90 9.74 14.91
C ALA A 136 -5.28 11.12 15.47
N LYS A 137 -4.30 11.99 15.70
CA LYS A 137 -4.51 13.34 16.21
C LYS A 137 -5.26 14.24 15.22
N CYS A 138 -4.98 14.15 13.91
CA CYS A 138 -5.67 14.94 12.90
C CYS A 138 -6.94 14.26 12.34
N GLY A 139 -7.21 13.01 12.72
CA GLY A 139 -8.41 12.28 12.31
C GLY A 139 -8.33 11.74 10.87
N VAL A 140 -7.14 11.60 10.29
CA VAL A 140 -6.93 11.03 8.95
C VAL A 140 -6.76 9.51 9.06
N PRO A 141 -7.59 8.69 8.40
CA PRO A 141 -7.38 7.24 8.39
C PRO A 141 -6.12 6.86 7.62
N ASN A 142 -5.36 5.92 8.16
CA ASN A 142 -4.19 5.35 7.52
C ASN A 142 -4.29 3.82 7.47
N ILE A 143 -4.00 3.25 6.30
CA ILE A 143 -3.97 1.81 6.06
C ILE A 143 -2.57 1.43 5.61
N THR A 144 -1.84 0.66 6.42
CA THR A 144 -0.58 0.11 5.98
C THR A 144 -0.79 -1.17 5.17
N ALA A 145 -0.07 -1.28 4.07
CA ALA A 145 -0.01 -2.44 3.20
C ALA A 145 1.20 -3.35 3.49
N SER A 146 2.05 -2.99 4.48
CA SER A 146 3.38 -3.56 4.63
C SER A 146 3.95 -3.58 6.05
N ALA A 147 3.63 -2.59 6.91
CA ALA A 147 4.18 -2.54 8.26
C ALA A 147 3.59 -3.65 9.14
N THR A 148 4.43 -4.57 9.62
CA THR A 148 4.02 -5.82 10.25
C THR A 148 4.16 -5.84 11.78
N ASN A 149 4.90 -4.91 12.38
CA ASN A 149 5.09 -4.91 13.84
C ASN A 149 3.76 -4.71 14.59
N PRO A 150 3.42 -5.59 15.56
CA PRO A 150 2.17 -5.49 16.34
C PRO A 150 1.99 -4.17 17.11
N ASP A 151 3.08 -3.47 17.43
CA ASP A 151 3.03 -2.20 18.17
C ASP A 151 2.32 -1.08 17.36
N LEU A 152 2.16 -1.23 16.04
CA LEU A 152 1.41 -0.28 15.22
C LEU A 152 -0.07 -0.17 15.65
N THR A 153 -0.71 -1.30 15.92
CA THR A 153 -2.14 -1.37 16.23
C THR A 153 -2.42 -1.54 17.73
N LYS A 154 -1.38 -1.80 18.53
CA LYS A 154 -1.48 -1.95 19.99
C LYS A 154 -2.10 -0.74 20.70
N PRO A 155 -1.82 0.53 20.32
CA PRO A 155 -2.48 1.70 20.90
C PRO A 155 -3.99 1.76 20.66
N GLY A 156 -4.49 1.08 19.62
CA GLY A 156 -5.92 1.05 19.30
C GLY A 156 -6.43 2.36 18.68
N HIS A 157 -5.60 3.06 17.93
CA HIS A 157 -6.02 4.25 17.19
C HIS A 157 -7.14 3.90 16.20
N PRO A 158 -8.30 4.56 16.27
CA PRO A 158 -9.45 4.23 15.41
C PRO A 158 -9.23 4.57 13.93
N THR A 159 -8.14 5.28 13.63
CA THR A 159 -7.73 5.68 12.29
C THR A 159 -6.71 4.73 11.65
N THR A 160 -6.17 3.76 12.40
CA THR A 160 -5.04 2.93 11.94
C THR A 160 -5.49 1.51 11.62
N PHE A 161 -5.17 1.06 10.39
CA PHE A 161 -5.53 -0.26 9.88
C PHE A 161 -4.33 -0.93 9.24
N ARG A 162 -4.31 -2.28 9.28
CA ARG A 162 -3.29 -3.11 8.64
C ARG A 162 -3.94 -4.10 7.67
N LEU A 163 -3.42 -4.15 6.46
CA LEU A 163 -3.98 -4.99 5.39
C LEU A 163 -3.07 -6.18 5.03
N ILE A 164 -2.23 -6.59 5.99
CA ILE A 164 -1.28 -7.70 5.87
C ILE A 164 -1.17 -8.44 7.20
N ALA A 165 -0.70 -9.69 7.22
CA ALA A 165 -0.41 -10.39 8.47
C ALA A 165 0.72 -9.70 9.22
N ASN A 166 0.67 -9.72 10.55
CA ASN A 166 1.69 -9.10 11.40
C ASN A 166 2.84 -10.06 11.75
N ASP A 167 3.88 -9.53 12.41
CA ASP A 167 5.08 -10.28 12.79
C ASP A 167 4.80 -11.52 13.65
N ASN A 168 3.72 -11.51 14.46
CA ASN A 168 3.35 -12.69 15.24
C ASN A 168 3.05 -13.88 14.33
N ALA A 169 2.38 -13.64 13.20
CA ALA A 169 2.10 -14.70 12.23
C ALA A 169 3.34 -15.06 11.40
N LEU A 170 4.11 -14.05 10.93
CA LEU A 170 5.27 -14.26 10.06
C LEU A 170 6.41 -14.99 10.80
N GLY A 171 6.82 -14.48 11.95
CA GLY A 171 7.90 -15.04 12.75
C GLY A 171 7.58 -16.46 13.23
N ALA A 172 6.32 -16.68 13.68
CA ALA A 172 5.89 -18.00 14.09
C ALA A 172 5.89 -18.99 12.92
N ALA A 173 5.35 -18.63 11.76
CA ALA A 173 5.33 -19.52 10.58
C ALA A 173 6.74 -19.94 10.15
N LEU A 174 7.70 -19.00 10.14
CA LEU A 174 9.10 -19.30 9.82
C LEU A 174 9.76 -20.22 10.85
N ALA A 175 9.54 -20.01 12.15
CA ALA A 175 10.11 -20.84 13.20
C ALA A 175 9.51 -22.26 13.18
N LEU A 176 8.20 -22.38 12.95
CA LEU A 176 7.54 -23.68 12.78
C LEU A 176 8.09 -24.42 11.57
N TYR A 177 8.25 -23.75 10.43
CA TYR A 177 8.83 -24.36 9.23
C TYR A 177 10.29 -24.78 9.45
N ALA A 178 11.10 -23.96 10.12
CA ALA A 178 12.48 -24.30 10.48
C ALA A 178 12.55 -25.55 11.35
N ALA A 179 11.68 -25.65 12.38
CA ALA A 179 11.64 -26.78 13.30
C ALA A 179 11.07 -28.05 12.65
N ASP A 180 9.87 -27.92 12.07
CA ASP A 180 9.04 -29.07 11.71
C ASP A 180 9.37 -29.61 10.31
N ALA A 181 9.70 -28.75 9.35
CA ALA A 181 10.04 -29.14 7.98
C ALA A 181 11.55 -29.32 7.77
N LEU A 182 12.35 -28.33 8.18
CA LEU A 182 13.79 -28.33 7.91
C LEU A 182 14.64 -28.91 9.03
N LYS A 183 14.02 -29.30 10.16
CA LYS A 183 14.65 -29.96 11.31
C LYS A 183 15.86 -29.18 11.88
N VAL A 184 15.80 -27.86 11.80
CA VAL A 184 16.81 -26.96 12.39
C VAL A 184 16.91 -27.23 13.90
N LYS A 185 18.12 -27.33 14.40
CA LYS A 185 18.41 -27.53 15.85
C LYS A 185 19.10 -26.31 16.46
N ARG A 186 19.89 -25.59 15.68
CA ARG A 186 20.73 -24.50 16.13
C ARG A 186 20.56 -23.30 15.22
N VAL A 187 20.15 -22.16 15.75
CA VAL A 187 19.95 -20.93 14.96
C VAL A 187 20.75 -19.77 15.54
N ALA A 188 21.37 -18.98 14.68
CA ALA A 188 21.84 -17.63 15.01
C ALA A 188 20.79 -16.61 14.56
N ILE A 189 20.63 -15.55 15.34
CA ILE A 189 19.67 -14.48 15.06
C ILE A 189 20.45 -13.19 14.87
N ILE A 190 20.11 -12.45 13.81
CA ILE A 190 20.63 -11.10 13.53
C ILE A 190 19.41 -10.19 13.35
N ASP A 191 19.38 -9.02 13.99
CA ASP A 191 18.43 -7.96 13.70
C ASP A 191 19.12 -6.66 13.29
N ASP A 192 18.42 -5.80 12.54
CA ASP A 192 18.93 -4.53 12.03
C ASP A 192 18.65 -3.34 12.94
N ARG A 193 18.19 -3.58 14.17
CA ARG A 193 17.82 -2.58 15.19
C ARG A 193 16.65 -1.68 14.79
N THR A 194 15.97 -1.95 13.67
CA THR A 194 14.70 -1.29 13.37
C THR A 194 13.55 -1.90 14.17
N ALA A 195 12.45 -1.15 14.32
CA ALA A 195 11.25 -1.69 14.97
C ALA A 195 10.71 -2.94 14.27
N TYR A 196 10.85 -3.02 12.91
CA TYR A 196 10.49 -4.21 12.15
C TYR A 196 11.43 -5.37 12.44
N GLY A 197 12.75 -5.17 12.25
CA GLY A 197 13.72 -6.25 12.38
C GLY A 197 13.73 -6.87 13.76
N GLN A 198 13.70 -6.05 14.81
CA GLN A 198 13.60 -6.52 16.20
C GLN A 198 12.26 -7.25 16.47
N GLY A 199 11.15 -6.73 15.92
CA GLY A 199 9.83 -7.31 16.12
C GLY A 199 9.74 -8.73 15.55
N VAL A 200 10.04 -8.91 14.28
CA VAL A 200 9.95 -10.22 13.62
C VAL A 200 11.00 -11.21 14.15
N ALA A 201 12.22 -10.75 14.47
CA ALA A 201 13.26 -11.58 15.08
C ALA A 201 12.88 -12.07 16.48
N GLY A 202 12.26 -11.20 17.27
CA GLY A 202 11.78 -11.55 18.61
C GLY A 202 10.72 -12.64 18.60
N VAL A 203 9.75 -12.57 17.67
CA VAL A 203 8.71 -13.59 17.51
C VAL A 203 9.30 -14.90 17.01
N PHE A 204 10.18 -14.84 15.98
CA PHE A 204 10.87 -16.03 15.50
C PHE A 204 11.64 -16.73 16.64
N LYS A 205 12.45 -15.96 17.39
CA LYS A 205 13.22 -16.45 18.53
C LYS A 205 12.34 -17.18 19.55
N ALA A 206 11.28 -16.52 20.02
CA ALA A 206 10.40 -17.07 21.05
C ALA A 206 9.76 -18.37 20.58
N THR A 207 9.29 -18.42 19.32
CA THR A 207 8.68 -19.64 18.75
C THR A 207 9.73 -20.74 18.52
N ALA A 208 10.91 -20.40 18.04
CA ALA A 208 12.01 -21.35 17.85
C ALA A 208 12.42 -22.02 19.15
N GLN A 209 12.56 -21.25 20.22
CA GLN A 209 12.86 -21.77 21.57
C GLN A 209 11.74 -22.70 22.08
N GLN A 210 10.47 -22.34 21.89
CA GLN A 210 9.33 -23.20 22.25
C GLN A 210 9.34 -24.54 21.47
N LYS A 211 9.90 -24.54 20.26
CA LYS A 211 10.07 -25.73 19.41
C LYS A 211 11.37 -26.51 19.71
N GLY A 212 12.15 -26.09 20.69
CA GLY A 212 13.40 -26.75 21.09
C GLY A 212 14.57 -26.47 20.14
N ILE A 213 14.53 -25.38 19.38
CA ILE A 213 15.68 -24.89 18.61
C ILE A 213 16.57 -24.09 19.57
N ASP A 214 17.86 -24.43 19.61
CA ASP A 214 18.87 -23.70 20.40
C ASP A 214 19.28 -22.41 19.69
N VAL A 215 19.15 -21.28 20.37
CA VAL A 215 19.61 -19.96 19.87
C VAL A 215 21.07 -19.80 20.28
N VAL A 216 21.98 -20.10 19.36
CA VAL A 216 23.43 -20.18 19.62
C VAL A 216 24.16 -18.86 19.51
N ALA A 217 23.57 -17.85 18.91
CA ALA A 217 24.06 -16.48 18.83
C ALA A 217 22.91 -15.49 18.63
N GLU A 218 23.05 -14.33 19.23
CA GLU A 218 22.18 -13.16 18.99
C GLU A 218 23.10 -11.97 18.70
N GLU A 219 23.00 -11.48 17.48
CA GLU A 219 23.82 -10.39 16.96
C GLU A 219 22.93 -9.29 16.41
N PHE A 220 23.51 -8.14 16.20
CA PHE A 220 22.78 -7.03 15.59
C PHE A 220 23.63 -6.27 14.59
N THR A 221 22.96 -5.62 13.66
CA THR A 221 23.57 -4.73 12.68
C THR A 221 22.77 -3.43 12.59
N SER A 222 22.84 -2.71 11.48
CA SER A 222 21.98 -1.58 11.19
C SER A 222 21.39 -1.72 9.78
N ASP A 223 20.27 -1.03 9.55
CA ASP A 223 19.61 -0.89 8.26
C ASP A 223 20.44 -0.17 7.18
N LYS A 224 21.64 0.30 7.53
CA LYS A 224 22.60 0.97 6.63
C LYS A 224 23.92 0.22 6.48
N ALA A 225 24.06 -0.89 7.19
CA ALA A 225 25.28 -1.70 7.11
C ALA A 225 25.43 -2.37 5.74
N THR A 226 26.67 -2.51 5.30
CA THR A 226 27.03 -3.18 4.05
C THR A 226 28.10 -4.26 4.25
N ASP A 227 28.74 -4.27 5.42
CA ASP A 227 29.73 -5.25 5.82
C ASP A 227 29.27 -6.04 7.05
N PHE A 228 29.23 -7.36 6.91
CA PHE A 228 28.76 -8.31 7.90
C PHE A 228 29.82 -9.37 8.23
N MET A 229 31.06 -9.22 7.71
CA MET A 229 32.12 -10.23 7.84
C MET A 229 32.43 -10.57 9.29
N ALA A 230 32.49 -9.55 10.18
CA ALA A 230 32.78 -9.76 11.59
C ALA A 230 31.67 -10.55 12.30
N ILE A 231 30.40 -10.15 12.10
CA ILE A 231 29.22 -10.82 12.66
C ILE A 231 29.13 -12.26 12.16
N LEU A 232 29.25 -12.45 10.86
CA LEU A 232 29.18 -13.78 10.23
C LEU A 232 30.34 -14.70 10.68
N THR A 233 31.54 -14.14 10.92
CA THR A 233 32.68 -14.90 11.45
C THR A 233 32.40 -15.35 12.89
N ALA A 234 31.86 -14.49 13.74
CA ALA A 234 31.44 -14.84 15.09
C ALA A 234 30.39 -15.95 15.07
N ILE A 235 29.36 -15.81 14.23
CA ILE A 235 28.29 -16.80 14.05
C ILE A 235 28.84 -18.13 13.56
N LYS A 236 29.77 -18.14 12.59
CA LYS A 236 30.40 -19.36 12.06
C LYS A 236 31.03 -20.21 13.17
N SER A 237 31.68 -19.58 14.15
CA SER A 237 32.29 -20.28 15.30
C SER A 237 31.28 -21.06 16.13
N LYS A 238 30.02 -20.65 16.12
CA LYS A 238 28.90 -21.29 16.85
C LYS A 238 28.30 -22.48 16.09
N LYS A 239 28.68 -22.71 14.85
CA LYS A 239 28.19 -23.81 13.98
C LYS A 239 26.65 -23.89 13.95
N PRO A 240 25.93 -22.83 13.53
CA PRO A 240 24.49 -22.89 13.41
C PRO A 240 24.05 -23.70 12.18
N ASP A 241 22.87 -24.33 12.25
CA ASP A 241 22.18 -24.93 11.10
C ASP A 241 21.49 -23.88 10.23
N ALA A 242 21.16 -22.74 10.87
CA ALA A 242 20.44 -21.66 10.25
C ALA A 242 20.81 -20.30 10.83
N ILE A 243 20.60 -19.25 10.01
CA ILE A 243 20.64 -17.85 10.42
C ILE A 243 19.25 -17.27 10.17
N PHE A 244 18.68 -16.60 11.16
CA PHE A 244 17.50 -15.74 10.97
C PHE A 244 17.96 -14.29 10.91
N TYR A 245 17.52 -13.56 9.87
CA TYR A 245 17.78 -12.15 9.74
C TYR A 245 16.46 -11.34 9.79
N GLY A 246 16.32 -10.52 10.81
CA GLY A 246 15.28 -9.51 10.94
C GLY A 246 15.76 -8.19 10.33
N GLY A 247 15.39 -7.95 9.08
CA GLY A 247 15.78 -6.76 8.33
C GLY A 247 15.35 -6.83 6.86
N LEU A 248 15.92 -5.97 6.02
CA LEU A 248 15.48 -5.76 4.66
C LEU A 248 16.43 -6.41 3.63
N ASP A 249 15.95 -6.54 2.40
CA ASP A 249 16.68 -7.15 1.28
C ASP A 249 17.97 -6.39 0.91
N ALA A 250 17.98 -5.06 1.09
CA ALA A 250 19.14 -4.22 0.82
C ALA A 250 20.40 -4.65 1.63
N GLN A 251 20.21 -5.15 2.84
CA GLN A 251 21.27 -5.69 3.71
C GLN A 251 21.41 -7.21 3.54
N ALA A 252 20.29 -7.92 3.35
CA ALA A 252 20.32 -9.37 3.17
C ALA A 252 21.12 -9.79 1.92
N GLY A 253 21.01 -9.07 0.81
CA GLY A 253 21.76 -9.35 -0.40
C GLY A 253 23.28 -9.40 -0.19
N PRO A 254 23.91 -8.32 0.30
CA PRO A 254 25.34 -8.33 0.69
C PRO A 254 25.68 -9.40 1.73
N MET A 255 24.83 -9.61 2.74
CA MET A 255 25.02 -10.64 3.78
C MET A 255 25.12 -12.04 3.17
N LEU A 256 24.22 -12.39 2.24
CA LEU A 256 24.23 -13.67 1.53
C LEU A 256 25.52 -13.88 0.71
N ARG A 257 26.06 -12.84 0.07
CA ARG A 257 27.34 -12.92 -0.62
C ARG A 257 28.50 -13.19 0.35
N GLN A 258 28.52 -12.50 1.49
CA GLN A 258 29.55 -12.65 2.50
C GLN A 258 29.49 -14.00 3.22
N MET A 259 28.28 -14.57 3.36
CA MET A 259 28.13 -15.95 3.83
C MET A 259 28.87 -16.95 2.95
N VAL A 260 28.78 -16.82 1.62
CA VAL A 260 29.53 -17.70 0.67
C VAL A 260 31.03 -17.52 0.85
N GLN A 261 31.53 -16.28 0.96
CA GLN A 261 32.95 -15.99 1.17
C GLN A 261 33.50 -16.62 2.45
N LEU A 262 32.67 -16.72 3.47
CA LEU A 262 33.02 -17.33 4.75
C LEU A 262 32.79 -18.86 4.81
N GLY A 263 32.33 -19.50 3.73
CA GLY A 263 31.97 -20.91 3.73
C GLY A 263 30.72 -21.24 4.56
N LEU A 264 29.79 -20.30 4.63
CA LEU A 264 28.46 -20.45 5.21
C LEU A 264 27.37 -20.57 4.12
N GLY A 265 27.77 -20.82 2.86
CA GLY A 265 26.84 -20.84 1.72
C GLY A 265 25.73 -21.86 1.83
N ASP A 266 25.94 -22.98 2.52
CA ASP A 266 24.96 -24.05 2.72
C ASP A 266 24.12 -23.89 4.00
N VAL A 267 24.41 -22.87 4.84
CA VAL A 267 23.65 -22.57 6.05
C VAL A 267 22.29 -21.98 5.64
N LYS A 268 21.22 -22.52 6.20
CA LYS A 268 19.85 -22.02 5.92
C LYS A 268 19.71 -20.58 6.37
N PHE A 269 18.99 -19.76 5.58
CA PHE A 269 18.79 -18.36 5.87
C PHE A 269 17.31 -18.01 5.89
N PHE A 270 16.83 -17.47 7.00
CA PHE A 270 15.45 -17.11 7.20
C PHE A 270 15.27 -15.60 7.34
N GLY A 271 14.15 -15.09 6.85
CA GLY A 271 13.76 -13.70 7.09
C GLY A 271 12.28 -13.44 6.83
N GLY A 272 11.80 -12.30 7.28
CA GLY A 272 10.43 -11.88 7.09
C GLY A 272 10.15 -11.36 5.67
N ASP A 273 9.06 -10.62 5.53
CA ASP A 273 8.51 -10.18 4.25
C ASP A 273 9.40 -9.17 3.51
N ALA A 274 10.00 -8.23 4.21
CA ALA A 274 10.85 -7.21 3.60
C ALA A 274 12.17 -7.77 2.99
N LEU A 275 12.51 -9.03 3.27
CA LEU A 275 13.55 -9.78 2.60
C LEU A 275 13.03 -10.50 1.35
N CYS A 276 11.75 -10.81 1.32
CA CYS A 276 11.09 -11.68 0.35
C CYS A 276 10.77 -10.97 -0.98
N THR A 277 11.67 -10.14 -1.49
CA THR A 277 11.47 -9.31 -2.69
C THR A 277 11.91 -10.02 -3.96
N GLU A 278 11.39 -9.59 -5.12
CA GLU A 278 11.88 -10.05 -6.42
C GLU A 278 13.34 -9.62 -6.65
N LYS A 279 13.77 -8.52 -6.01
CA LYS A 279 15.11 -7.94 -6.19
C LYS A 279 16.21 -8.66 -5.40
N LEU A 280 15.88 -9.49 -4.41
CA LEU A 280 16.90 -10.16 -3.59
C LEU A 280 17.89 -11.00 -4.41
N GLY A 281 17.42 -11.63 -5.51
CA GLY A 281 18.28 -12.38 -6.42
C GLY A 281 19.39 -11.51 -7.04
N GLU A 282 19.06 -10.30 -7.46
CA GLU A 282 20.00 -9.30 -7.97
C GLU A 282 20.93 -8.78 -6.86
N LEU A 283 20.34 -8.37 -5.72
CA LEU A 283 21.09 -7.82 -4.58
C LEU A 283 22.10 -8.80 -4.01
N SER A 284 21.79 -10.09 -4.03
CA SER A 284 22.73 -11.15 -3.63
C SER A 284 23.73 -11.54 -4.73
N ALA A 285 23.67 -10.93 -5.93
CA ALA A 285 24.41 -11.36 -7.12
C ALA A 285 24.23 -12.87 -7.41
N LYS A 286 23.04 -13.41 -7.12
CA LYS A 286 22.70 -14.83 -7.22
C LYS A 286 23.70 -15.74 -6.46
N ALA A 287 24.17 -15.28 -5.30
CA ALA A 287 25.06 -16.04 -4.43
C ALA A 287 24.50 -17.46 -4.17
N ALA A 288 25.36 -18.46 -4.03
CA ALA A 288 24.93 -19.84 -3.77
C ALA A 288 24.03 -19.97 -2.53
N SER A 289 24.29 -19.17 -1.47
CA SER A 289 23.46 -19.10 -0.27
C SER A 289 22.01 -18.71 -0.52
N LEU A 290 21.69 -18.05 -1.64
CA LEU A 290 20.31 -17.68 -2.01
C LEU A 290 19.41 -18.91 -2.16
N ALA A 291 19.92 -20.06 -2.60
CA ALA A 291 19.19 -21.31 -2.72
C ALA A 291 18.70 -21.84 -1.36
N HIS A 292 19.31 -21.41 -0.27
CA HIS A 292 18.98 -21.81 1.10
C HIS A 292 18.12 -20.77 1.86
N VAL A 293 17.66 -19.72 1.15
CA VAL A 293 16.76 -18.70 1.73
C VAL A 293 15.34 -19.22 1.82
N THR A 294 14.74 -19.03 2.99
CA THR A 294 13.28 -19.16 3.22
C THR A 294 12.78 -17.86 3.82
N CYS A 295 11.75 -17.26 3.23
CA CYS A 295 11.13 -16.05 3.73
C CYS A 295 9.60 -16.18 3.78
N ALA A 296 8.95 -15.32 4.57
CA ALA A 296 7.50 -15.32 4.73
C ALA A 296 6.91 -13.99 4.28
N THR A 297 5.75 -14.01 3.62
CA THR A 297 4.96 -12.81 3.34
C THR A 297 3.59 -12.89 3.98
N GLY A 298 3.08 -11.74 4.40
CA GLY A 298 1.76 -11.66 5.02
C GLY A 298 0.65 -11.58 4.00
N GLY A 299 0.24 -12.72 3.46
CA GLY A 299 -0.86 -12.84 2.52
C GLY A 299 -0.71 -14.05 1.59
N ALA A 300 -1.66 -14.22 0.68
CA ALA A 300 -1.59 -15.24 -0.36
C ALA A 300 -0.54 -14.89 -1.42
N SER A 301 0.05 -15.89 -2.07
CA SER A 301 0.84 -15.64 -3.28
C SER A 301 -0.05 -15.06 -4.39
N VAL A 302 0.50 -14.24 -5.27
CA VAL A 302 -0.26 -13.61 -6.37
C VAL A 302 -1.04 -14.64 -7.18
N ALA A 303 -0.48 -15.83 -7.40
CA ALA A 303 -1.15 -16.93 -8.11
C ALA A 303 -2.38 -17.49 -7.37
N LYS A 304 -2.42 -17.35 -6.04
CA LYS A 304 -3.54 -17.80 -5.18
C LYS A 304 -4.49 -16.65 -4.79
N MET A 305 -4.17 -15.40 -5.15
CA MET A 305 -5.05 -14.24 -4.94
C MET A 305 -6.24 -14.30 -5.90
N GLN A 306 -7.41 -13.84 -5.42
CA GLN A 306 -8.61 -13.75 -6.24
C GLN A 306 -8.43 -12.66 -7.32
N GLY A 307 -8.27 -13.04 -8.58
CA GLY A 307 -7.97 -12.08 -9.65
C GLY A 307 -6.51 -11.61 -9.70
N GLY A 308 -5.62 -12.22 -8.91
CA GLY A 308 -4.21 -11.82 -8.80
C GLY A 308 -3.44 -11.87 -10.12
N ALA A 309 -3.65 -12.90 -10.93
CA ALA A 309 -2.98 -13.03 -12.22
C ALA A 309 -3.36 -11.88 -13.19
N GLU A 310 -4.65 -11.55 -13.29
CA GLU A 310 -5.13 -10.46 -14.14
C GLU A 310 -4.68 -9.09 -13.60
N TRP A 311 -4.73 -8.90 -12.28
CA TRP A 311 -4.22 -7.70 -11.64
C TRP A 311 -2.72 -7.53 -11.93
N LYS A 312 -1.92 -8.60 -11.74
CA LYS A 312 -0.47 -8.58 -12.00
C LYS A 312 -0.14 -8.23 -13.45
N LYS A 313 -0.90 -8.78 -14.41
CA LYS A 313 -0.75 -8.46 -15.83
C LYS A 313 -0.97 -6.97 -16.11
N ARG A 314 -2.01 -6.35 -15.51
CA ARG A 314 -2.27 -4.91 -15.65
C ARG A 314 -1.18 -4.09 -14.98
N TYR A 315 -0.71 -4.51 -13.80
CA TYR A 315 0.39 -3.86 -13.09
C TYR A 315 1.67 -3.88 -13.92
N ASP A 316 2.07 -5.04 -14.44
CA ASP A 316 3.30 -5.18 -15.25
C ASP A 316 3.25 -4.39 -16.56
N ALA A 317 2.07 -4.30 -17.16
CA ALA A 317 1.88 -3.47 -18.36
C ALA A 317 2.06 -1.98 -18.06
N ARG A 318 1.65 -1.52 -16.87
CA ARG A 318 1.74 -0.11 -16.45
C ARG A 318 3.10 0.24 -15.85
N PHE A 319 3.72 -0.68 -15.11
CA PHE A 319 4.96 -0.51 -14.35
C PHE A 319 5.93 -1.67 -14.58
N PRO A 320 6.48 -1.83 -15.79
CA PRO A 320 7.30 -2.98 -16.14
C PRO A 320 8.53 -3.11 -15.24
N GLY A 321 8.74 -4.31 -14.69
CA GLY A 321 9.88 -4.63 -13.84
C GLY A 321 9.89 -4.02 -12.45
N GLN A 322 8.81 -3.33 -12.02
CA GLN A 322 8.76 -2.65 -10.73
C GLN A 322 8.03 -3.43 -9.64
N PHE A 323 7.42 -4.56 -9.97
CA PHE A 323 6.75 -5.40 -8.97
C PHE A 323 7.75 -5.97 -7.98
N GLN A 324 7.42 -5.84 -6.67
CA GLN A 324 8.19 -6.46 -5.59
C GLN A 324 7.28 -7.37 -4.75
N ILE A 325 6.39 -6.77 -3.93
CA ILE A 325 5.62 -7.56 -2.96
C ILE A 325 4.33 -6.87 -2.50
N TYR A 326 4.34 -5.54 -2.26
CA TYR A 326 3.26 -4.88 -1.52
C TYR A 326 2.24 -4.15 -2.39
N SER A 327 2.51 -3.96 -3.68
CA SER A 327 1.61 -3.23 -4.58
C SER A 327 0.17 -3.75 -4.61
N PRO A 328 -0.15 -5.08 -4.56
CA PRO A 328 -1.54 -5.52 -4.54
C PRO A 328 -2.26 -5.15 -3.23
N TYR A 329 -1.54 -5.14 -2.10
CA TYR A 329 -2.08 -4.74 -0.81
C TYR A 329 -2.30 -3.22 -0.74
N ALA A 330 -1.39 -2.43 -1.31
CA ALA A 330 -1.53 -0.98 -1.41
C ALA A 330 -2.69 -0.57 -2.34
N TYR A 331 -2.87 -1.31 -3.42
CA TYR A 331 -4.02 -1.17 -4.31
C TYR A 331 -5.33 -1.44 -3.56
N ASP A 332 -5.44 -2.56 -2.87
CA ASP A 332 -6.63 -2.89 -2.08
C ASP A 332 -6.85 -1.90 -0.93
N ALA A 333 -5.80 -1.39 -0.29
CA ALA A 333 -5.90 -0.36 0.75
C ALA A 333 -6.56 0.93 0.23
N ALA A 334 -6.19 1.37 -0.98
CA ALA A 334 -6.83 2.50 -1.63
C ALA A 334 -8.31 2.21 -1.96
N TYR A 335 -8.63 0.98 -2.41
CA TYR A 335 -10.00 0.57 -2.65
C TYR A 335 -10.83 0.51 -1.37
N VAL A 336 -10.29 0.05 -0.25
CA VAL A 336 -10.96 0.06 1.06
C VAL A 336 -11.29 1.49 1.50
N LEU A 337 -10.36 2.46 1.32
CA LEU A 337 -10.62 3.87 1.61
C LEU A 337 -11.80 4.41 0.79
N VAL A 338 -11.76 4.21 -0.53
CA VAL A 338 -12.79 4.74 -1.44
C VAL A 338 -14.13 4.01 -1.26
N ASP A 339 -14.12 2.71 -0.98
CA ASP A 339 -15.32 1.96 -0.65
C ASP A 339 -15.99 2.49 0.64
N ALA A 340 -15.18 2.81 1.66
CA ALA A 340 -15.70 3.44 2.88
C ALA A 340 -16.30 4.83 2.60
N MET A 341 -15.69 5.65 1.74
CA MET A 341 -16.25 6.93 1.28
C MET A 341 -17.58 6.74 0.57
N LYS A 342 -17.71 5.74 -0.32
CA LYS A 342 -18.94 5.42 -1.04
C LYS A 342 -20.05 4.97 -0.07
N ARG A 343 -19.74 4.07 0.88
CA ARG A 343 -20.71 3.60 1.89
C ARG A 343 -21.18 4.70 2.82
N ALA A 344 -20.31 5.62 3.19
CA ALA A 344 -20.63 6.78 4.01
C ALA A 344 -21.24 7.95 3.21
N ASN A 345 -21.25 7.86 1.88
CA ASN A 345 -21.60 8.93 0.95
C ASN A 345 -20.88 10.26 1.27
N SER A 346 -19.62 10.20 1.69
CA SER A 346 -18.81 11.34 2.13
C SER A 346 -17.34 11.12 1.89
N THR A 347 -16.61 12.19 1.54
CA THR A 347 -15.14 12.21 1.42
C THR A 347 -14.47 12.82 2.66
N ASP A 348 -15.25 13.24 3.66
CA ASP A 348 -14.72 13.74 4.93
C ASP A 348 -14.21 12.56 5.79
N PRO A 349 -12.91 12.54 6.16
CA PRO A 349 -12.31 11.48 6.99
C PRO A 349 -13.05 11.23 8.31
N LYS A 350 -13.61 12.27 8.91
CA LYS A 350 -14.36 12.16 10.17
C LYS A 350 -15.70 11.43 9.99
N VAL A 351 -16.26 11.47 8.78
CA VAL A 351 -17.55 10.81 8.46
C VAL A 351 -17.32 9.39 7.96
N PHE A 352 -16.41 9.18 7.00
CA PHE A 352 -16.21 7.84 6.43
C PHE A 352 -15.20 6.98 7.21
N GLY A 353 -14.28 7.58 7.97
CA GLY A 353 -13.25 6.84 8.73
C GLY A 353 -13.81 5.68 9.56
N PRO A 354 -14.88 5.87 10.37
CA PRO A 354 -15.50 4.77 11.12
C PRO A 354 -16.06 3.64 10.24
N ALA A 355 -16.37 3.91 8.97
CA ALA A 355 -16.85 2.90 8.04
C ALA A 355 -15.73 1.94 7.57
N ILE A 356 -14.46 2.33 7.68
CA ILE A 356 -13.31 1.46 7.33
C ILE A 356 -13.30 0.21 8.23
N GLY A 357 -13.46 0.37 9.54
CA GLY A 357 -13.51 -0.75 10.48
C GLY A 357 -14.68 -1.72 10.25
N LYS A 358 -15.68 -1.31 9.47
CA LYS A 358 -16.86 -2.13 9.08
C LYS A 358 -16.75 -2.66 7.66
N SER A 359 -15.57 -2.63 7.05
CA SER A 359 -15.35 -3.10 5.67
C SER A 359 -15.61 -4.59 5.54
N GLN A 360 -16.27 -4.94 4.43
CA GLN A 360 -16.46 -6.29 3.91
C GLN A 360 -16.08 -6.20 2.41
N HIS A 361 -14.82 -5.85 2.14
CA HIS A 361 -14.38 -5.54 0.80
C HIS A 361 -13.80 -6.78 0.12
N LYS A 362 -14.27 -7.07 -1.09
CA LYS A 362 -13.72 -8.14 -1.93
C LYS A 362 -12.55 -7.59 -2.74
N GLY A 363 -11.36 -7.65 -2.16
CA GLY A 363 -10.13 -7.18 -2.77
C GLY A 363 -9.49 -8.19 -3.72
N VAL A 364 -8.41 -7.77 -4.34
CA VAL A 364 -7.53 -8.65 -5.13
C VAL A 364 -6.79 -9.62 -4.21
N THR A 365 -6.32 -9.14 -3.07
CA THR A 365 -5.49 -9.91 -2.14
C THR A 365 -6.28 -10.89 -1.30
N ALA A 366 -7.49 -10.50 -0.86
CA ALA A 366 -8.38 -11.30 -0.01
C ALA A 366 -9.77 -10.68 0.10
N ASN A 367 -10.67 -11.36 0.82
CA ASN A 367 -11.84 -10.71 1.40
C ASN A 367 -11.40 -9.94 2.66
N ILE A 368 -11.46 -8.61 2.60
CA ILE A 368 -10.89 -7.71 3.60
C ILE A 368 -11.95 -7.35 4.62
N ALA A 369 -11.70 -7.72 5.87
CA ALA A 369 -12.47 -7.32 7.03
C ALA A 369 -11.53 -7.07 8.21
N PHE A 370 -11.86 -6.08 9.03
CA PHE A 370 -11.03 -5.69 10.17
C PHE A 370 -11.65 -6.08 11.51
N GLY A 371 -10.81 -6.50 12.43
CA GLY A 371 -11.13 -6.68 13.84
C GLY A 371 -11.08 -5.37 14.63
N PRO A 372 -11.31 -5.43 15.96
CA PRO A 372 -11.51 -4.24 16.81
C PRO A 372 -10.32 -3.25 16.82
N LYS A 373 -9.12 -3.69 16.52
CA LYS A 373 -7.89 -2.85 16.52
C LYS A 373 -7.38 -2.55 15.12
N GLY A 374 -8.21 -2.72 14.08
CA GLY A 374 -7.79 -2.46 12.69
C GLY A 374 -6.87 -3.53 12.09
N GLU A 375 -6.73 -4.70 12.72
CA GLU A 375 -6.07 -5.88 12.14
C GLU A 375 -7.01 -6.65 11.23
N LEU A 376 -6.48 -7.34 10.21
CA LEU A 376 -7.27 -8.28 9.43
C LEU A 376 -7.83 -9.40 10.31
N THR A 377 -9.08 -9.80 10.07
CA THR A 377 -9.73 -10.91 10.79
C THR A 377 -9.21 -12.28 10.36
N ALA A 378 -8.73 -12.42 9.14
CA ALA A 378 -8.24 -13.69 8.58
C ALA A 378 -6.96 -13.47 7.75
N PRO A 379 -5.85 -13.08 8.40
CA PRO A 379 -4.58 -12.91 7.70
C PRO A 379 -4.01 -14.26 7.26
N ALA A 380 -3.55 -14.35 6.00
CA ALA A 380 -2.80 -15.49 5.50
C ALA A 380 -1.29 -15.24 5.61
N VAL A 381 -0.50 -16.31 5.57
CA VAL A 381 0.97 -16.27 5.45
C VAL A 381 1.37 -17.23 4.34
N THR A 382 2.28 -16.79 3.47
CA THR A 382 2.88 -17.63 2.43
C THR A 382 4.39 -17.67 2.65
N LEU A 383 4.95 -18.88 2.66
CA LEU A 383 6.41 -19.08 2.67
C LEU A 383 6.93 -19.15 1.25
N TYR A 384 8.14 -18.64 1.06
CA TYR A 384 8.84 -18.63 -0.23
C TYR A 384 10.29 -19.12 -0.07
N SER A 385 10.82 -19.65 -1.15
CA SER A 385 12.24 -19.89 -1.36
C SER A 385 12.69 -19.28 -2.67
N TYR A 386 13.99 -19.34 -2.96
CA TYR A 386 14.54 -18.87 -4.24
C TYR A 386 15.09 -20.06 -5.03
N ARG A 387 14.69 -20.17 -6.30
CA ARG A 387 15.19 -21.15 -7.25
C ARG A 387 15.75 -20.38 -8.46
N ASP A 388 16.99 -20.61 -8.79
CA ASP A 388 17.68 -19.92 -9.90
C ASP A 388 17.58 -18.37 -9.82
N GLY A 389 17.54 -17.85 -8.60
CA GLY A 389 17.41 -16.43 -8.34
C GLY A 389 15.96 -15.89 -8.37
N VAL A 390 14.97 -16.75 -8.61
CA VAL A 390 13.56 -16.39 -8.71
C VAL A 390 12.81 -16.81 -7.44
N ARG A 391 12.06 -15.87 -6.87
CA ARG A 391 11.21 -16.14 -5.71
C ARG A 391 10.07 -17.10 -6.07
N THR A 392 9.95 -18.19 -5.33
CA THR A 392 8.98 -19.26 -5.57
C THR A 392 8.25 -19.61 -4.30
N ALA A 393 6.90 -19.59 -4.33
CA ALA A 393 6.10 -19.99 -3.17
C ALA A 393 6.30 -21.47 -2.82
N LEU A 394 6.43 -21.75 -1.53
CA LEU A 394 6.42 -23.10 -1.00
C LEU A 394 4.96 -23.56 -0.87
N ASN A 395 4.68 -24.79 -1.24
CA ASN A 395 3.33 -25.38 -1.16
C ASN A 395 2.99 -25.84 0.26
#